data_fed3fa6e0a2db5b4a8f1d409b519b137
#
_entry.id   fed3fa6e0a2db5b4a8f1d409b519b137
#
_cell.length_a   1.000
_cell.length_b   1.000
_cell.length_c   1.000
_cell.angle_alpha   90.00
_cell.angle_beta   90.00
_cell.angle_gamma   90.00
#
_symmetry.space_group_name_H-M   'P 1'
#
loop_
_entity.id
_entity.type
_entity.pdbx_description
1 polymer ?
#
loop_
_entity_poly.entity_id
_entity_poly.type
_entity_poly.pdbx_seq_one_letter_code
_entity_poly.pdbx_strand_id
1 'polypeptide(L)'
;MRSSRTITAVDSHTEGMPTRVVTGGVGPIPGATMNDKRLYFMEHLDELRHFLMDEPRGHGAMSGAILQPSMRPDCDWGVVYIEVSGCLPMCGHGTIGVATVLVETGMVDVVEPVTEIRLDTPAGLVVAKVAVSDGHADAVTIENVPSFVTALDQEVEVPGYGTVPYSMAFGGNFYALVDLDDLKLPFDRERQQDLLAAGLAIMDAINETAKPVHPELDGVEGCHHVELIAPGSDATLSRHAMAIYPGWFDRSPCGTGTSARMAELWARGELALDTDFVNESFIGSRFVGRLVGETTVAGLPAVLPTITGRAWVTGTANYLLDPSDPFPTGFVF
;
A
#
# COMPACT_ATOMS: atom_id res chain seq x y z
N MET A 1 21.01 30.36 -3.27
CA MET A 1 20.08 29.31 -3.73
C MET A 1 18.71 29.95 -3.92
N ARG A 2 18.07 29.75 -5.06
CA ARG A 2 16.73 30.28 -5.35
C ARG A 2 15.80 29.07 -5.48
N SER A 3 14.86 28.90 -4.55
CA SER A 3 13.87 27.82 -4.62
C SER A 3 12.47 28.43 -4.63
N SER A 4 11.59 27.92 -5.47
CA SER A 4 10.17 28.29 -5.50
C SER A 4 9.33 27.43 -4.55
N ARG A 5 9.84 26.27 -4.13
CA ARG A 5 9.19 25.35 -3.20
C ARG A 5 10.24 24.57 -2.40
N THR A 6 9.97 24.36 -1.12
CA THR A 6 10.76 23.48 -0.25
C THR A 6 9.82 22.50 0.42
N ILE A 7 10.10 21.22 0.28
CA ILE A 7 9.34 20.13 0.90
C ILE A 7 10.26 19.39 1.86
N THR A 8 9.85 19.29 3.12
CA THR A 8 10.59 18.52 4.14
C THR A 8 10.01 17.12 4.23
N ALA A 9 10.87 16.13 4.25
CA ALA A 9 10.48 14.73 4.37
C ALA A 9 11.44 13.93 5.24
N VAL A 10 10.94 12.82 5.78
CA VAL A 10 11.69 11.75 6.43
C VAL A 10 11.52 10.52 5.58
N ASP A 11 12.63 9.98 5.07
CA ASP A 11 12.62 8.77 4.27
C ASP A 11 12.83 7.56 5.19
N SER A 12 12.09 6.50 4.92
CA SER A 12 12.15 5.21 5.61
C SER A 12 11.99 4.06 4.61
N HIS A 13 12.17 2.83 5.07
CA HIS A 13 11.67 1.67 4.35
C HIS A 13 10.92 0.74 5.30
N THR A 14 9.87 0.11 4.81
CA THR A 14 9.12 -0.92 5.51
C THR A 14 9.39 -2.25 4.83
N GLU A 15 10.13 -3.15 5.51
CA GLU A 15 10.49 -4.46 4.97
C GLU A 15 11.06 -4.39 3.54
N GLY A 16 11.86 -3.35 3.27
CA GLY A 16 12.51 -3.12 1.98
C GLY A 16 11.78 -2.17 1.02
N MET A 17 10.49 -1.89 1.24
CA MET A 17 9.74 -0.92 0.41
C MET A 17 9.94 0.50 0.91
N PRO A 18 10.44 1.44 0.08
CA PRO A 18 10.67 2.81 0.51
C PRO A 18 9.36 3.53 0.84
N THR A 19 9.42 4.42 1.84
CA THR A 19 8.33 5.31 2.20
C THR A 19 8.90 6.70 2.51
N ARG A 20 8.58 7.69 1.68
CA ARG A 20 8.88 9.09 1.90
C ARG A 20 7.74 9.77 2.64
N VAL A 21 7.93 10.07 3.92
CA VAL A 21 6.94 10.75 4.73
C VAL A 21 7.17 12.26 4.64
N VAL A 22 6.27 12.95 3.95
CA VAL A 22 6.30 14.42 3.82
C VAL A 22 5.74 15.03 5.08
N THR A 23 6.61 15.71 5.83
CA THR A 23 6.32 16.32 7.15
C THR A 23 6.13 17.82 7.10
N GLY A 24 6.45 18.47 5.97
CA GLY A 24 6.30 19.91 5.83
C GLY A 24 6.42 20.42 4.39
N GLY A 25 6.02 21.67 4.17
CA GLY A 25 6.07 22.32 2.86
C GLY A 25 4.85 22.07 1.96
N VAL A 26 3.90 21.25 2.40
CA VAL A 26 2.58 21.06 1.77
C VAL A 26 1.51 21.62 2.70
N GLY A 27 0.75 22.60 2.21
CA GLY A 27 -0.37 23.17 2.97
C GLY A 27 -1.54 22.19 3.12
N PRO A 28 -2.57 22.58 3.90
CA PRO A 28 -3.78 21.77 3.99
C PRO A 28 -4.42 21.57 2.61
N ILE A 29 -4.59 20.31 2.21
CA ILE A 29 -5.25 19.93 0.97
C ILE A 29 -6.76 20.12 1.17
N PRO A 30 -7.49 20.76 0.23
CA PRO A 30 -8.94 20.89 0.31
C PRO A 30 -9.66 19.54 0.28
N GLY A 31 -10.75 19.43 1.06
CA GLY A 31 -11.61 18.24 1.12
C GLY A 31 -12.34 18.14 2.46
N ALA A 32 -13.53 17.60 2.47
CA ALA A 32 -14.33 17.36 3.67
C ALA A 32 -13.97 16.02 4.35
N THR A 33 -13.44 15.09 3.59
CA THR A 33 -12.91 13.79 4.04
C THR A 33 -11.49 13.61 3.52
N MET A 34 -10.76 12.62 4.02
CA MET A 34 -9.44 12.30 3.46
C MET A 34 -9.53 11.76 2.04
N ASN A 35 -10.63 11.10 1.66
CA ASN A 35 -10.83 10.69 0.27
C ASN A 35 -11.08 11.90 -0.66
N ASP A 36 -11.84 12.91 -0.22
CA ASP A 36 -11.98 14.16 -0.97
C ASP A 36 -10.64 14.86 -1.16
N LYS A 37 -9.79 14.88 -0.11
CA LYS A 37 -8.42 15.43 -0.21
C LYS A 37 -7.57 14.65 -1.22
N ARG A 38 -7.67 13.32 -1.23
CA ARG A 38 -7.00 12.45 -2.21
C ARG A 38 -7.46 12.78 -3.64
N LEU A 39 -8.76 12.85 -3.88
CA LEU A 39 -9.32 13.18 -5.20
C LEU A 39 -8.91 14.59 -5.64
N TYR A 40 -8.98 15.57 -4.74
CA TYR A 40 -8.50 16.93 -5.02
C TYR A 40 -7.01 16.95 -5.36
N PHE A 41 -6.19 16.17 -4.63
CA PHE A 41 -4.75 16.10 -4.88
C PHE A 41 -4.46 15.52 -6.27
N MET A 42 -5.16 14.45 -6.66
CA MET A 42 -5.02 13.84 -7.97
C MET A 42 -5.42 14.79 -9.11
N GLU A 43 -6.45 15.60 -8.92
CA GLU A 43 -6.95 16.52 -9.95
C GLU A 43 -6.11 17.80 -10.06
N HIS A 44 -5.59 18.32 -8.93
CA HIS A 44 -5.04 19.66 -8.88
C HIS A 44 -3.57 19.75 -8.44
N LEU A 45 -3.02 18.70 -7.84
CA LEU A 45 -1.69 18.70 -7.22
C LEU A 45 -0.82 17.52 -7.65
N ASP A 46 -1.20 16.76 -8.67
CA ASP A 46 -0.48 15.56 -9.11
C ASP A 46 0.98 15.84 -9.52
N GLU A 47 1.27 17.07 -10.01
CA GLU A 47 2.64 17.51 -10.25
C GLU A 47 3.55 17.41 -9.00
N LEU A 48 2.97 17.57 -7.79
CA LEU A 48 3.71 17.41 -6.56
C LEU A 48 4.05 15.94 -6.26
N ARG A 49 3.17 15.02 -6.63
CA ARG A 49 3.45 13.58 -6.56
C ARG A 49 4.63 13.24 -7.48
N HIS A 50 4.55 13.64 -8.73
CA HIS A 50 5.63 13.45 -9.70
C HIS A 50 6.95 14.08 -9.22
N PHE A 51 6.92 15.30 -8.69
CA PHE A 51 8.08 15.96 -8.12
C PHE A 51 8.77 15.15 -7.01
N LEU A 52 7.99 14.43 -6.20
CA LEU A 52 8.49 13.69 -5.03
C LEU A 52 8.78 12.21 -5.32
N MET A 53 8.06 11.60 -6.26
CA MET A 53 8.12 10.16 -6.50
C MET A 53 8.96 9.77 -7.72
N ASP A 54 9.02 10.64 -8.76
CA ASP A 54 9.75 10.34 -9.98
C ASP A 54 11.21 10.80 -9.92
N GLU A 55 12.02 10.32 -10.86
CA GLU A 55 13.38 10.80 -11.01
C GLU A 55 13.43 12.29 -11.36
N PRO A 56 14.42 13.04 -10.90
CA PRO A 56 15.63 12.62 -10.20
C PRO A 56 15.50 12.61 -8.66
N ARG A 57 14.32 12.87 -8.08
CA ARG A 57 14.10 12.98 -6.62
C ARG A 57 13.54 11.71 -6.00
N GLY A 58 12.95 10.84 -6.82
CA GLY A 58 12.48 9.51 -6.50
C GLY A 58 13.07 8.47 -7.45
N HIS A 59 12.34 7.40 -7.66
CA HIS A 59 12.70 6.32 -8.60
C HIS A 59 11.44 5.49 -8.96
N GLY A 60 11.50 4.65 -9.99
CA GLY A 60 10.37 3.92 -10.56
C GLY A 60 9.61 2.94 -9.64
N ALA A 61 9.94 2.89 -8.34
CA ALA A 61 9.20 2.16 -7.31
C ALA A 61 9.12 2.98 -6.02
N MET A 62 9.10 4.30 -6.12
CA MET A 62 9.01 5.18 -4.96
C MET A 62 7.58 5.25 -4.46
N SER A 63 7.44 5.17 -3.13
CA SER A 63 6.19 5.33 -2.40
C SER A 63 6.37 6.38 -1.30
N GLY A 64 5.29 7.01 -0.90
CA GLY A 64 5.33 8.05 0.12
C GLY A 64 3.97 8.36 0.73
N ALA A 65 3.98 9.26 1.67
CA ALA A 65 2.80 9.74 2.39
C ALA A 65 2.94 11.23 2.70
N ILE A 66 1.87 11.99 2.53
CA ILE A 66 1.82 13.40 2.90
C ILE A 66 0.98 13.52 4.17
N LEU A 67 1.61 13.96 5.26
CA LEU A 67 0.90 14.24 6.50
C LEU A 67 0.00 15.46 6.34
N GLN A 68 -1.23 15.33 6.81
CA GLN A 68 -2.27 16.36 6.77
C GLN A 68 -2.95 16.48 8.13
N PRO A 69 -3.58 17.60 8.43
CA PRO A 69 -4.57 17.65 9.50
C PRO A 69 -5.66 16.64 9.24
N SER A 70 -6.00 15.81 10.27
CA SER A 70 -7.12 14.88 10.21
C SER A 70 -8.45 15.63 10.01
N MET A 71 -9.38 15.01 9.30
CA MET A 71 -10.77 15.46 9.20
C MET A 71 -11.64 14.85 10.30
N ARG A 72 -11.11 13.87 11.04
CA ARG A 72 -11.76 13.20 12.16
C ARG A 72 -11.20 13.71 13.49
N PRO A 73 -12.07 14.05 14.47
CA PRO A 73 -11.62 14.55 15.77
C PRO A 73 -10.97 13.47 16.65
N ASP A 74 -11.14 12.19 16.31
CA ASP A 74 -10.61 11.04 17.02
C ASP A 74 -9.32 10.48 16.39
N CYS A 75 -8.68 11.22 15.47
CA CYS A 75 -7.42 10.83 14.82
C CYS A 75 -6.32 11.86 15.07
N ASP A 76 -5.09 11.37 15.18
CA ASP A 76 -3.90 12.18 15.42
C ASP A 76 -3.44 12.90 14.14
N TRP A 77 -3.46 12.18 13.01
CA TRP A 77 -3.03 12.68 11.72
C TRP A 77 -3.93 12.21 10.58
N GLY A 78 -4.06 13.05 9.55
CA GLY A 78 -4.53 12.65 8.23
C GLY A 78 -3.35 12.25 7.33
N VAL A 79 -3.57 11.29 6.43
CA VAL A 79 -2.53 10.79 5.53
C VAL A 79 -3.06 10.69 4.10
N VAL A 80 -2.34 11.28 3.14
CA VAL A 80 -2.56 11.04 1.70
C VAL A 80 -1.39 10.22 1.19
N TYR A 81 -1.67 8.99 0.75
CA TYR A 81 -0.64 8.10 0.19
C TYR A 81 -0.39 8.43 -1.28
N ILE A 82 0.88 8.55 -1.63
CA ILE A 82 1.35 8.85 -2.99
C ILE A 82 2.36 7.81 -3.44
N GLU A 83 2.27 7.42 -4.69
CA GLU A 83 3.21 6.49 -5.33
C GLU A 83 3.50 6.94 -6.76
N VAL A 84 4.47 6.29 -7.41
CA VAL A 84 4.67 6.46 -8.86
C VAL A 84 3.43 6.08 -9.66
N SER A 85 2.59 5.19 -9.15
CA SER A 85 1.33 4.73 -9.75
C SER A 85 0.13 5.67 -9.54
N GLY A 86 0.23 6.63 -8.61
CA GLY A 86 -0.88 7.53 -8.26
C GLY A 86 -1.07 7.75 -6.77
N CYS A 87 -2.32 8.01 -6.36
CA CYS A 87 -2.68 8.20 -4.95
C CYS A 87 -3.57 7.04 -4.47
N LEU A 88 -3.10 6.32 -3.48
CA LEU A 88 -3.80 5.15 -2.95
C LEU A 88 -4.85 5.54 -1.90
N PRO A 89 -5.98 4.81 -1.81
CA PRO A 89 -6.91 4.97 -0.70
C PRO A 89 -6.32 4.47 0.62
N MET A 90 -5.50 3.42 0.59
CA MET A 90 -4.77 2.88 1.74
C MET A 90 -3.45 2.26 1.28
N CYS A 91 -2.42 2.35 2.15
CA CYS A 91 -1.10 1.77 1.91
C CYS A 91 -0.57 1.17 3.22
N GLY A 92 -0.47 -0.17 3.28
CA GLY A 92 -0.08 -0.88 4.51
C GLY A 92 1.37 -0.61 4.91
N HIS A 93 2.33 -0.81 4.00
CA HIS A 93 3.74 -0.51 4.28
C HIS A 93 3.96 0.98 4.53
N GLY A 94 3.24 1.84 3.79
CA GLY A 94 3.29 3.29 3.99
C GLY A 94 2.80 3.70 5.38
N THR A 95 1.73 3.08 5.88
CA THR A 95 1.22 3.31 7.25
C THR A 95 2.22 2.90 8.32
N ILE A 96 2.85 1.72 8.17
CA ILE A 96 3.91 1.26 9.08
C ILE A 96 5.07 2.25 9.06
N GLY A 97 5.50 2.72 7.89
CA GLY A 97 6.54 3.74 7.74
C GLY A 97 6.16 5.08 8.38
N VAL A 98 4.92 5.55 8.15
CA VAL A 98 4.39 6.79 8.78
C VAL A 98 4.40 6.67 10.30
N ALA A 99 3.85 5.61 10.87
CA ALA A 99 3.79 5.41 12.32
C ALA A 99 5.19 5.36 12.95
N THR A 100 6.14 4.67 12.31
CA THR A 100 7.53 4.64 12.72
C THR A 100 8.14 6.05 12.69
N VAL A 101 7.97 6.81 11.60
CA VAL A 101 8.49 8.18 11.47
C VAL A 101 7.89 9.09 12.55
N LEU A 102 6.59 9.01 12.82
CA LEU A 102 5.94 9.85 13.84
C LEU A 102 6.52 9.61 15.24
N VAL A 103 6.81 8.35 15.60
CA VAL A 103 7.47 8.00 16.86
C VAL A 103 8.93 8.48 16.88
N GLU A 104 9.73 8.10 15.88
CA GLU A 104 11.17 8.38 15.82
C GLU A 104 11.50 9.88 15.73
N THR A 105 10.56 10.69 15.27
CA THR A 105 10.75 12.16 15.14
C THR A 105 10.02 12.97 16.21
N GLY A 106 9.35 12.31 17.16
CA GLY A 106 8.62 12.97 18.24
C GLY A 106 7.41 13.80 17.75
N MET A 107 6.80 13.41 16.63
CA MET A 107 5.60 14.06 16.10
C MET A 107 4.30 13.56 16.74
N VAL A 108 4.40 12.59 17.64
CA VAL A 108 3.35 12.11 18.53
C VAL A 108 3.91 11.92 19.93
N ASP A 109 3.04 11.93 20.94
CA ASP A 109 3.43 11.58 22.30
C ASP A 109 3.72 10.07 22.39
N VAL A 110 4.92 9.72 22.76
CA VAL A 110 5.38 8.33 22.83
C VAL A 110 5.08 7.75 24.21
N VAL A 111 4.40 6.60 24.23
CA VAL A 111 4.06 5.83 25.42
C VAL A 111 4.60 4.40 25.28
N GLU A 112 5.40 3.97 26.25
CA GLU A 112 5.89 2.58 26.33
C GLU A 112 4.95 1.69 27.16
N PRO A 113 4.82 0.42 26.86
CA PRO A 113 5.49 -0.32 25.78
C PRO A 113 4.77 -0.25 24.43
N VAL A 114 3.63 0.44 24.33
CA VAL A 114 2.84 0.57 23.10
C VAL A 114 2.33 1.99 22.96
N THR A 115 2.65 2.60 21.81
CA THR A 115 2.07 3.88 21.37
C THR A 115 0.97 3.59 20.35
N GLU A 116 -0.25 4.01 20.63
CA GLU A 116 -1.37 3.94 19.68
C GLU A 116 -1.43 5.24 18.88
N ILE A 117 -1.49 5.14 17.56
CA ILE A 117 -1.61 6.27 16.64
C ILE A 117 -2.82 6.02 15.75
N ARG A 118 -3.73 6.98 15.71
CA ARG A 118 -4.97 6.90 14.93
C ARG A 118 -4.82 7.77 13.67
N LEU A 119 -4.82 7.11 12.53
CA LEU A 119 -4.62 7.75 11.23
C LEU A 119 -5.94 7.81 10.46
N ASP A 120 -6.29 9.00 10.02
CA ASP A 120 -7.39 9.26 9.10
C ASP A 120 -6.86 9.08 7.68
N THR A 121 -7.34 8.05 6.97
CA THR A 121 -6.89 7.72 5.61
C THR A 121 -8.05 7.86 4.61
N PRO A 122 -7.78 7.94 3.32
CA PRO A 122 -8.85 7.97 2.32
C PRO A 122 -9.79 6.76 2.36
N ALA A 123 -9.31 5.58 2.79
CA ALA A 123 -10.14 4.39 2.97
C ALA A 123 -10.81 4.31 4.35
N GLY A 124 -10.55 5.24 5.28
CA GLY A 124 -11.13 5.28 6.61
C GLY A 124 -10.10 5.31 7.73
N LEU A 125 -10.56 5.02 8.96
CA LEU A 125 -9.71 4.97 10.14
C LEU A 125 -8.77 3.76 10.09
N VAL A 126 -7.49 4.02 10.34
CA VAL A 126 -6.47 3.00 10.57
C VAL A 126 -5.81 3.25 11.91
N VAL A 127 -5.75 2.23 12.76
CA VAL A 127 -5.09 2.30 14.06
C VAL A 127 -3.74 1.60 13.96
N ALA A 128 -2.65 2.33 14.24
CA ALA A 128 -1.31 1.80 14.30
C ALA A 128 -0.89 1.65 15.76
N LYS A 129 -0.59 0.43 16.19
CA LYS A 129 -0.03 0.11 17.50
C LYS A 129 1.47 -0.11 17.34
N VAL A 130 2.24 0.85 17.79
CA VAL A 130 3.70 0.82 17.70
C VAL A 130 4.25 0.24 19.00
N ALA A 131 4.92 -0.91 18.90
CA ALA A 131 5.72 -1.43 20.03
C ALA A 131 6.95 -0.52 20.20
N VAL A 132 7.14 0.00 21.40
CA VAL A 132 8.19 0.98 21.69
C VAL A 132 9.04 0.48 22.85
N SER A 133 10.36 0.54 22.67
CA SER A 133 11.35 0.32 23.72
C SER A 133 12.47 1.35 23.64
N ASP A 134 12.87 1.90 24.77
CA ASP A 134 13.90 2.96 24.87
C ASP A 134 13.61 4.15 23.93
N GLY A 135 12.33 4.47 23.72
CA GLY A 135 11.88 5.56 22.85
C GLY A 135 11.89 5.25 21.36
N HIS A 136 12.24 4.03 20.93
CA HIS A 136 12.33 3.61 19.52
C HIS A 136 11.19 2.69 19.11
N ALA A 137 10.78 2.79 17.86
CA ALA A 137 9.78 1.92 17.25
C ALA A 137 10.37 0.56 16.85
N ASP A 138 9.98 -0.50 17.56
CA ASP A 138 10.46 -1.87 17.31
C ASP A 138 9.66 -2.60 16.23
N ALA A 139 8.34 -2.45 16.27
CA ALA A 139 7.40 -3.03 15.31
C ALA A 139 6.11 -2.22 15.29
N VAL A 140 5.37 -2.30 14.19
CA VAL A 140 4.07 -1.66 14.04
C VAL A 140 3.04 -2.69 13.65
N THR A 141 1.96 -2.78 14.42
CA THR A 141 0.75 -3.54 14.06
C THR A 141 -0.32 -2.54 13.64
N ILE A 142 -0.77 -2.62 12.40
CA ILE A 142 -1.89 -1.81 11.91
C ILE A 142 -3.20 -2.62 11.98
N GLU A 143 -4.25 -2.01 12.52
CA GLU A 143 -5.64 -2.45 12.32
C GLU A 143 -6.08 -1.82 10.99
N ASN A 144 -6.14 -2.65 9.96
CA ASN A 144 -6.43 -2.19 8.61
C ASN A 144 -7.94 -1.99 8.41
N VAL A 145 -8.30 -1.37 7.31
CA VAL A 145 -9.71 -1.22 6.88
C VAL A 145 -10.35 -2.59 6.61
N PRO A 146 -11.68 -2.71 6.69
CA PRO A 146 -12.37 -3.96 6.37
C PRO A 146 -11.98 -4.50 4.99
N SER A 147 -11.69 -5.79 4.94
CA SER A 147 -11.27 -6.49 3.72
C SER A 147 -12.33 -7.50 3.29
N PHE A 148 -12.60 -7.58 2.00
CA PHE A 148 -13.68 -8.40 1.47
C PHE A 148 -13.37 -8.92 0.06
N VAL A 149 -14.04 -10.00 -0.31
CA VAL A 149 -13.95 -10.59 -1.65
C VAL A 149 -15.11 -10.07 -2.50
N THR A 150 -14.81 -9.63 -3.71
CA THR A 150 -15.85 -9.27 -4.70
C THR A 150 -16.13 -10.41 -5.66
N ALA A 151 -15.14 -11.28 -5.93
CA ALA A 151 -15.30 -12.41 -6.81
C ALA A 151 -14.30 -13.52 -6.48
N LEU A 152 -14.75 -14.78 -6.42
CA LEU A 152 -13.91 -15.98 -6.31
C LEU A 152 -13.93 -16.74 -7.62
N ASP A 153 -12.81 -17.39 -7.94
CA ASP A 153 -12.67 -18.36 -9.03
C ASP A 153 -13.22 -17.84 -10.37
N GLN A 154 -12.87 -16.60 -10.70
CA GLN A 154 -13.17 -16.00 -12.00
C GLN A 154 -12.10 -16.38 -13.02
N GLU A 155 -12.43 -16.25 -14.28
CA GLU A 155 -11.51 -16.46 -15.39
C GLU A 155 -11.46 -15.22 -16.28
N VAL A 156 -10.27 -14.90 -16.79
CA VAL A 156 -10.06 -13.82 -17.76
C VAL A 156 -9.13 -14.29 -18.87
N GLU A 157 -9.48 -13.93 -20.11
CA GLU A 157 -8.61 -14.19 -21.26
C GLU A 157 -7.50 -13.15 -21.31
N VAL A 158 -6.26 -13.61 -21.15
CA VAL A 158 -5.07 -12.74 -21.11
C VAL A 158 -4.22 -12.98 -22.36
N PRO A 159 -3.98 -11.96 -23.19
CA PRO A 159 -3.15 -12.09 -24.39
C PRO A 159 -1.76 -12.66 -24.08
N GLY A 160 -1.41 -13.74 -24.73
CA GLY A 160 -0.12 -14.44 -24.53
C GLY A 160 -0.08 -15.45 -23.37
N TYR A 161 -1.10 -15.46 -22.51
CA TYR A 161 -1.18 -16.36 -21.34
C TYR A 161 -2.39 -17.29 -21.39
N GLY A 162 -3.40 -17.01 -22.25
CA GLY A 162 -4.65 -17.77 -22.32
C GLY A 162 -5.62 -17.43 -21.21
N THR A 163 -6.49 -18.38 -20.86
CA THR A 163 -7.45 -18.24 -19.76
C THR A 163 -6.72 -18.33 -18.42
N VAL A 164 -6.78 -17.27 -17.62
CA VAL A 164 -6.12 -17.15 -16.30
C VAL A 164 -7.19 -17.13 -15.21
N PRO A 165 -7.18 -18.10 -14.28
CA PRO A 165 -8.03 -18.06 -13.09
C PRO A 165 -7.56 -16.98 -12.12
N TYR A 166 -8.50 -16.27 -11.47
CA TYR A 166 -8.19 -15.29 -10.44
C TYR A 166 -9.33 -15.13 -9.44
N SER A 167 -9.00 -14.65 -8.25
CA SER A 167 -9.97 -14.07 -7.31
C SER A 167 -9.75 -12.59 -7.20
N MET A 168 -10.83 -11.81 -6.97
CA MET A 168 -10.76 -10.36 -6.76
C MET A 168 -11.13 -10.04 -5.32
N ALA A 169 -10.22 -9.42 -4.59
CA ALA A 169 -10.43 -9.01 -3.21
C ALA A 169 -9.98 -7.57 -2.96
N PHE A 170 -10.57 -6.94 -1.95
CA PHE A 170 -10.22 -5.61 -1.45
C PHE A 170 -9.58 -5.72 -0.07
N GLY A 171 -8.42 -5.11 0.12
CA GLY A 171 -7.73 -5.03 1.40
C GLY A 171 -7.26 -3.61 1.74
N GLY A 172 -7.90 -2.61 1.12
CA GLY A 172 -7.49 -1.19 1.09
C GLY A 172 -7.22 -0.70 -0.33
N ASN A 173 -6.97 -1.64 -1.25
CA ASN A 173 -6.96 -1.52 -2.70
C ASN A 173 -7.53 -2.82 -3.28
N PHE A 174 -7.85 -2.86 -4.57
CA PHE A 174 -8.23 -4.09 -5.26
C PHE A 174 -7.01 -4.89 -5.71
N TYR A 175 -7.09 -6.21 -5.50
CA TYR A 175 -6.06 -7.19 -5.83
C TYR A 175 -6.65 -8.33 -6.64
N ALA A 176 -6.08 -8.59 -7.81
CA ALA A 176 -6.26 -9.87 -8.47
C ALA A 176 -5.27 -10.87 -7.85
N LEU A 177 -5.81 -11.94 -7.26
CA LEU A 177 -5.07 -13.01 -6.61
C LEU A 177 -4.95 -14.15 -7.60
N VAL A 178 -3.74 -14.46 -8.05
CA VAL A 178 -3.44 -15.40 -9.13
C VAL A 178 -2.40 -16.39 -8.66
N ASP A 179 -2.67 -17.68 -8.78
CA ASP A 179 -1.67 -18.70 -8.53
C ASP A 179 -0.63 -18.71 -9.67
N LEU A 180 0.62 -18.63 -9.31
CA LEU A 180 1.71 -18.57 -10.28
C LEU A 180 1.85 -19.86 -11.11
N ASP A 181 1.42 -21.01 -10.57
CA ASP A 181 1.42 -22.29 -11.26
C ASP A 181 0.46 -22.29 -12.48
N ASP A 182 -0.65 -21.51 -12.41
CA ASP A 182 -1.57 -21.35 -13.54
C ASP A 182 -0.92 -20.65 -14.73
N LEU A 183 0.04 -19.77 -14.47
CA LEU A 183 0.82 -19.07 -15.49
C LEU A 183 2.03 -19.87 -16.00
N LYS A 184 2.38 -20.97 -15.32
CA LYS A 184 3.58 -21.79 -15.60
C LYS A 184 4.87 -20.96 -15.58
N LEU A 185 4.91 -19.92 -14.73
CA LEU A 185 6.08 -19.07 -14.53
C LEU A 185 6.77 -19.45 -13.20
N PRO A 186 8.09 -19.50 -13.16
CA PRO A 186 8.81 -19.75 -11.91
C PRO A 186 8.81 -18.52 -11.02
N PHE A 187 8.75 -18.72 -9.69
CA PHE A 187 8.99 -17.66 -8.72
C PHE A 187 10.49 -17.39 -8.62
N ASP A 188 10.98 -16.56 -9.53
CA ASP A 188 12.41 -16.30 -9.70
C ASP A 188 12.67 -14.82 -10.01
N ARG A 189 13.57 -14.19 -9.23
CA ARG A 189 13.93 -12.78 -9.45
C ARG A 189 14.65 -12.53 -10.78
N GLU A 190 15.37 -13.52 -11.30
CA GLU A 190 15.99 -13.40 -12.62
C GLU A 190 14.95 -13.33 -13.74
N ARG A 191 13.72 -13.83 -13.48
CA ARG A 191 12.58 -13.80 -14.38
C ARG A 191 11.57 -12.67 -14.03
N GLN A 192 12.01 -11.68 -13.24
CA GLN A 192 11.12 -10.59 -12.79
C GLN A 192 10.40 -9.87 -13.94
N GLN A 193 11.03 -9.72 -15.10
CA GLN A 193 10.40 -9.05 -16.25
C GLN A 193 9.23 -9.86 -16.81
N ASP A 194 9.35 -11.20 -16.84
CA ASP A 194 8.25 -12.07 -17.29
C ASP A 194 7.08 -12.05 -16.31
N LEU A 195 7.38 -12.08 -15.00
CA LEU A 195 6.37 -11.97 -13.94
C LEU A 195 5.65 -10.61 -14.00
N LEU A 196 6.40 -9.53 -14.21
CA LEU A 196 5.83 -8.20 -14.32
C LEU A 196 4.94 -8.07 -15.56
N ALA A 197 5.42 -8.56 -16.71
CA ALA A 197 4.65 -8.55 -17.95
C ALA A 197 3.33 -9.35 -17.82
N ALA A 198 3.37 -10.51 -17.15
CA ALA A 198 2.15 -11.28 -16.85
C ALA A 198 1.20 -10.51 -15.95
N GLY A 199 1.68 -9.91 -14.86
CA GLY A 199 0.87 -9.12 -13.95
C GLY A 199 0.19 -7.94 -14.66
N LEU A 200 0.91 -7.19 -15.48
CA LEU A 200 0.35 -6.05 -16.24
C LEU A 200 -0.69 -6.52 -17.26
N ALA A 201 -0.43 -7.59 -18.00
CA ALA A 201 -1.39 -8.13 -18.96
C ALA A 201 -2.69 -8.61 -18.29
N ILE A 202 -2.60 -9.19 -17.08
CA ILE A 202 -3.75 -9.58 -16.27
C ILE A 202 -4.53 -8.33 -15.81
N MET A 203 -3.85 -7.28 -15.33
CA MET A 203 -4.50 -6.02 -14.94
C MET A 203 -5.28 -5.41 -16.09
N ASP A 204 -4.68 -5.33 -17.27
CA ASP A 204 -5.32 -4.77 -18.47
C ASP A 204 -6.57 -5.58 -18.84
N ALA A 205 -6.45 -6.91 -18.92
CA ALA A 205 -7.56 -7.78 -19.28
C ALA A 205 -8.73 -7.70 -18.28
N ILE A 206 -8.44 -7.64 -16.96
CA ILE A 206 -9.47 -7.48 -15.93
C ILE A 206 -10.13 -6.10 -16.04
N ASN A 207 -9.34 -5.04 -16.19
CA ASN A 207 -9.89 -3.68 -16.30
C ASN A 207 -10.76 -3.47 -17.54
N GLU A 208 -10.50 -4.19 -18.62
CA GLU A 208 -11.31 -4.17 -19.84
C GLU A 208 -12.63 -4.92 -19.68
N THR A 209 -12.65 -6.02 -18.92
CA THR A 209 -13.78 -6.97 -18.89
C THR A 209 -14.59 -6.95 -17.60
N ALA A 210 -13.94 -6.75 -16.46
CA ALA A 210 -14.53 -6.92 -15.13
C ALA A 210 -13.93 -5.93 -14.12
N LYS A 211 -13.78 -4.66 -14.51
CA LYS A 211 -13.20 -3.59 -13.67
C LYS A 211 -13.87 -3.54 -12.29
N PRO A 212 -13.13 -3.79 -11.19
CA PRO A 212 -13.69 -3.72 -9.84
C PRO A 212 -13.99 -2.27 -9.44
N VAL A 213 -15.06 -2.08 -8.64
CA VAL A 213 -15.47 -0.78 -8.10
C VAL A 213 -15.83 -0.96 -6.62
N HIS A 214 -15.31 -0.07 -5.75
CA HIS A 214 -15.66 -0.09 -4.35
C HIS A 214 -17.10 0.38 -4.13
N PRO A 215 -17.90 -0.36 -3.35
CA PRO A 215 -19.34 -0.06 -3.24
C PRO A 215 -19.66 1.20 -2.45
N GLU A 216 -18.73 1.74 -1.64
CA GLU A 216 -18.97 2.87 -0.73
C GLU A 216 -17.96 4.03 -0.91
N LEU A 217 -16.84 3.83 -1.60
CA LEU A 217 -15.79 4.83 -1.76
C LEU A 217 -15.69 5.32 -3.20
N ASP A 218 -16.00 6.59 -3.42
CA ASP A 218 -15.90 7.22 -4.74
C ASP A 218 -14.46 7.24 -5.24
N GLY A 219 -14.28 6.94 -6.53
CA GLY A 219 -12.98 6.95 -7.20
C GLY A 219 -12.01 5.86 -6.70
N VAL A 220 -12.53 4.83 -6.01
CA VAL A 220 -11.78 3.62 -5.66
C VAL A 220 -12.23 2.49 -6.58
N GLU A 221 -11.55 2.34 -7.68
CA GLU A 221 -11.89 1.42 -8.75
C GLU A 221 -10.66 0.97 -9.54
N GLY A 222 -10.81 -0.11 -10.29
CA GLY A 222 -9.77 -0.67 -11.14
C GLY A 222 -8.86 -1.66 -10.41
N CYS A 223 -8.35 -2.60 -11.19
CA CYS A 223 -7.31 -3.54 -10.77
C CYS A 223 -5.95 -2.96 -11.13
N HIS A 224 -5.19 -2.50 -10.14
CA HIS A 224 -3.84 -1.95 -10.31
C HIS A 224 -2.77 -2.81 -9.64
N HIS A 225 -3.17 -3.94 -9.05
CA HIS A 225 -2.31 -4.83 -8.31
C HIS A 225 -2.65 -6.29 -8.65
N VAL A 226 -1.63 -7.07 -9.00
CA VAL A 226 -1.75 -8.53 -9.15
C VAL A 226 -0.79 -9.20 -8.19
N GLU A 227 -1.34 -9.99 -7.29
CA GLU A 227 -0.60 -10.84 -6.37
C GLU A 227 -0.35 -12.19 -7.05
N LEU A 228 0.86 -12.38 -7.56
CA LEU A 228 1.33 -13.63 -8.15
C LEU A 228 1.78 -14.55 -7.02
N ILE A 229 0.91 -15.43 -6.58
CA ILE A 229 1.04 -16.28 -5.40
C ILE A 229 1.89 -17.50 -5.71
N ALA A 230 2.77 -17.86 -4.80
CA ALA A 230 3.57 -19.06 -4.84
C ALA A 230 3.67 -19.71 -3.45
N PRO A 231 4.04 -20.99 -3.35
CA PRO A 231 4.37 -21.63 -2.09
C PRO A 231 5.47 -20.85 -1.35
N GLY A 232 5.34 -20.65 -0.04
CA GLY A 232 6.33 -19.98 0.78
C GLY A 232 7.68 -20.68 0.82
N SER A 233 8.69 -20.01 1.41
CA SER A 233 9.99 -20.64 1.67
C SER A 233 9.93 -21.79 2.67
N ASP A 234 8.84 -21.85 3.42
CA ASP A 234 8.44 -22.94 4.31
C ASP A 234 6.98 -23.32 4.00
N ALA A 235 6.59 -24.58 4.23
CA ALA A 235 5.25 -25.08 3.93
C ALA A 235 4.12 -24.38 4.72
N THR A 236 4.45 -23.65 5.79
CA THR A 236 3.50 -22.88 6.61
C THR A 236 3.36 -21.44 6.18
N LEU A 237 4.09 -21.01 5.14
CA LEU A 237 4.16 -19.64 4.70
C LEU A 237 3.54 -19.47 3.31
N SER A 238 2.91 -18.33 3.08
CA SER A 238 2.57 -17.84 1.74
C SER A 238 3.66 -16.89 1.26
N ARG A 239 3.86 -16.79 -0.03
CA ARG A 239 4.68 -15.73 -0.64
C ARG A 239 4.10 -15.27 -1.96
N HIS A 240 4.51 -14.09 -2.40
CA HIS A 240 4.05 -13.54 -3.66
C HIS A 240 5.07 -12.62 -4.31
N ALA A 241 4.92 -12.45 -5.62
CA ALA A 241 5.45 -11.31 -6.35
C ALA A 241 4.29 -10.34 -6.63
N MET A 242 4.28 -9.19 -5.97
CA MET A 242 3.23 -8.18 -6.11
C MET A 242 3.53 -7.26 -7.28
N ALA A 243 2.95 -7.54 -8.45
CA ALA A 243 3.04 -6.67 -9.60
C ALA A 243 2.09 -5.47 -9.43
N ILE A 244 2.59 -4.26 -9.70
CA ILE A 244 1.87 -3.00 -9.52
C ILE A 244 1.97 -2.17 -10.79
N TYR A 245 0.84 -1.57 -11.19
CA TYR A 245 0.81 -0.60 -12.28
C TYR A 245 1.64 0.66 -11.92
N PRO A 246 2.38 1.30 -12.84
CA PRO A 246 2.50 1.00 -14.27
C PRO A 246 3.56 -0.05 -14.63
N GLY A 247 4.27 -0.64 -13.69
CA GLY A 247 5.26 -1.67 -14.00
C GLY A 247 6.39 -1.80 -13.00
N TRP A 248 6.09 -2.13 -11.74
CA TRP A 248 7.05 -2.39 -10.69
C TRP A 248 6.53 -3.43 -9.69
N PHE A 249 7.40 -3.90 -8.79
CA PHE A 249 7.02 -4.82 -7.72
C PHE A 249 7.08 -4.12 -6.36
N ASP A 250 6.12 -4.41 -5.48
CA ASP A 250 6.28 -4.12 -4.05
C ASP A 250 7.45 -4.96 -3.50
N ARG A 251 8.33 -4.32 -2.74
CA ARG A 251 9.44 -4.99 -2.06
C ARG A 251 9.00 -5.54 -0.71
N SER A 252 8.01 -4.92 -0.07
CA SER A 252 7.40 -5.43 1.15
C SER A 252 6.45 -6.60 0.86
N PRO A 253 5.98 -7.32 1.89
CA PRO A 253 4.92 -8.32 1.71
C PRO A 253 3.54 -7.74 1.38
N CYS A 254 3.42 -6.44 1.07
CA CYS A 254 2.19 -5.72 0.74
C CYS A 254 1.09 -5.86 1.79
N GLY A 255 0.97 -4.91 2.72
CA GLY A 255 0.01 -5.00 3.83
C GLY A 255 -1.45 -5.09 3.38
N THR A 256 -1.84 -4.30 2.39
CA THR A 256 -3.20 -4.32 1.81
C THR A 256 -3.41 -5.56 0.93
N GLY A 257 -2.39 -6.04 0.22
CA GLY A 257 -2.43 -7.31 -0.51
C GLY A 257 -2.56 -8.50 0.43
N THR A 258 -1.73 -8.57 1.48
CA THR A 258 -1.85 -9.59 2.54
C THR A 258 -3.25 -9.60 3.17
N SER A 259 -3.85 -8.41 3.39
CA SER A 259 -5.23 -8.31 3.90
C SER A 259 -6.27 -8.85 2.92
N ALA A 260 -6.11 -8.58 1.62
CA ALA A 260 -6.96 -9.12 0.56
C ALA A 260 -6.83 -10.64 0.46
N ARG A 261 -5.59 -11.17 0.53
CA ARG A 261 -5.32 -12.61 0.54
C ARG A 261 -5.94 -13.31 1.75
N MET A 262 -5.80 -12.73 2.94
CA MET A 262 -6.45 -13.28 4.15
C MET A 262 -7.97 -13.29 4.03
N ALA A 263 -8.59 -12.26 3.44
CA ALA A 263 -10.03 -12.22 3.20
C ALA A 263 -10.47 -13.30 2.22
N GLU A 264 -9.69 -13.57 1.18
CA GLU A 264 -9.94 -14.69 0.25
C GLU A 264 -9.86 -16.04 0.96
N LEU A 265 -8.78 -16.30 1.71
CA LEU A 265 -8.60 -17.55 2.44
C LEU A 265 -9.72 -17.79 3.49
N TRP A 266 -10.15 -16.70 4.16
CA TRP A 266 -11.29 -16.76 5.07
C TRP A 266 -12.59 -17.09 4.32
N ALA A 267 -12.85 -16.46 3.19
CA ALA A 267 -14.04 -16.74 2.38
C ALA A 267 -14.06 -18.17 1.84
N ARG A 268 -12.90 -18.79 1.64
CA ARG A 268 -12.75 -20.21 1.28
C ARG A 268 -12.86 -21.15 2.50
N GLY A 269 -12.85 -20.63 3.72
CA GLY A 269 -12.79 -21.44 4.96
C GLY A 269 -11.40 -22.01 5.26
N GLU A 270 -10.36 -21.48 4.65
CA GLU A 270 -8.97 -21.93 4.76
C GLU A 270 -8.16 -21.16 5.81
N LEU A 271 -8.63 -20.00 6.25
CA LEU A 271 -8.03 -19.20 7.33
C LEU A 271 -9.09 -18.86 8.38
N ALA A 272 -8.87 -19.29 9.61
CA ALA A 272 -9.74 -18.95 10.73
C ALA A 272 -9.36 -17.58 11.35
N LEU A 273 -10.31 -16.97 12.07
CA LEU A 273 -10.01 -15.82 12.92
C LEU A 273 -8.94 -16.18 13.96
N ASP A 274 -8.23 -15.17 14.43
CA ASP A 274 -7.19 -15.27 15.47
C ASP A 274 -6.02 -16.21 15.13
N THR A 275 -5.84 -16.52 13.82
CA THR A 275 -4.74 -17.34 13.32
C THR A 275 -3.71 -16.45 12.62
N ASP A 276 -2.43 -16.62 12.96
CA ASP A 276 -1.34 -15.92 12.29
C ASP A 276 -1.16 -16.42 10.85
N PHE A 277 -1.10 -15.48 9.94
CA PHE A 277 -0.80 -15.70 8.53
C PHE A 277 0.49 -14.96 8.17
N VAL A 278 1.53 -15.71 7.83
CA VAL A 278 2.81 -15.12 7.44
C VAL A 278 2.91 -15.07 5.93
N ASN A 279 3.09 -13.85 5.39
CA ASN A 279 3.26 -13.62 3.96
C ASN A 279 4.68 -13.11 3.66
N GLU A 280 5.32 -13.72 2.67
CA GLU A 280 6.67 -13.35 2.22
C GLU A 280 6.60 -12.52 0.94
N SER A 281 7.42 -11.49 0.88
CA SER A 281 7.59 -10.68 -0.32
C SER A 281 8.51 -11.35 -1.37
N PHE A 282 8.54 -10.74 -2.54
CA PHE A 282 9.44 -11.16 -3.62
C PHE A 282 10.93 -11.07 -3.24
N ILE A 283 11.30 -10.25 -2.26
CA ILE A 283 12.67 -10.16 -1.73
C ILE A 283 12.91 -11.00 -0.47
N GLY A 284 11.86 -11.68 0.06
CA GLY A 284 11.95 -12.57 1.23
C GLY A 284 11.75 -11.88 2.57
N SER A 285 11.30 -10.62 2.61
CA SER A 285 10.84 -9.97 3.85
C SER A 285 9.44 -10.47 4.23
N ARG A 286 8.99 -10.25 5.47
CA ARG A 286 7.79 -10.88 6.01
C ARG A 286 6.89 -9.89 6.74
N PHE A 287 5.57 -10.06 6.55
CA PHE A 287 4.55 -9.55 7.44
C PHE A 287 3.84 -10.69 8.16
N VAL A 288 3.35 -10.40 9.36
CA VAL A 288 2.43 -11.28 10.07
C VAL A 288 1.05 -10.62 10.03
N GLY A 289 0.12 -11.28 9.37
CA GLY A 289 -1.28 -10.90 9.33
C GLY A 289 -2.12 -11.71 10.31
N ARG A 290 -3.26 -11.17 10.76
CA ARG A 290 -4.26 -11.89 11.55
C ARG A 290 -5.62 -11.28 11.30
N LEU A 291 -6.65 -12.12 11.18
CA LEU A 291 -8.04 -11.67 11.15
C LEU A 291 -8.59 -11.63 12.58
N VAL A 292 -9.00 -10.45 13.05
CA VAL A 292 -9.43 -10.24 14.43
C VAL A 292 -10.93 -10.09 14.60
N GLY A 293 -11.69 -10.16 13.51
CA GLY A 293 -13.14 -10.07 13.55
C GLY A 293 -13.78 -10.09 12.18
N GLU A 294 -15.10 -10.16 12.18
CA GLU A 294 -15.97 -10.11 11.00
C GLU A 294 -16.80 -8.85 10.99
N THR A 295 -17.15 -8.39 9.80
CA THR A 295 -18.01 -7.22 9.58
C THR A 295 -18.68 -7.33 8.21
N THR A 296 -19.30 -6.25 7.75
CA THR A 296 -19.88 -6.15 6.40
C THR A 296 -19.51 -4.81 5.76
N VAL A 297 -19.33 -4.81 4.44
CA VAL A 297 -19.19 -3.60 3.62
C VAL A 297 -20.26 -3.64 2.54
N ALA A 298 -21.19 -2.69 2.54
CA ALA A 298 -22.34 -2.66 1.62
C ALA A 298 -23.12 -4.01 1.55
N GLY A 299 -23.17 -4.74 2.66
CA GLY A 299 -23.81 -6.06 2.75
C GLY A 299 -22.94 -7.23 2.30
N LEU A 300 -21.75 -7.00 1.80
CA LEU A 300 -20.75 -8.05 1.52
C LEU A 300 -20.09 -8.52 2.83
N PRO A 301 -19.93 -9.84 3.07
CA PRO A 301 -19.13 -10.33 4.18
C PRO A 301 -17.71 -9.79 4.11
N ALA A 302 -17.20 -9.30 5.24
CA ALA A 302 -15.89 -8.70 5.34
C ALA A 302 -15.20 -9.09 6.64
N VAL A 303 -13.89 -8.98 6.68
CA VAL A 303 -13.06 -9.28 7.84
C VAL A 303 -12.26 -8.06 8.26
N LEU A 304 -11.82 -8.04 9.52
CA LEU A 304 -10.97 -7.01 10.11
C LEU A 304 -9.55 -7.55 10.23
N PRO A 305 -8.65 -7.22 9.29
CA PRO A 305 -7.28 -7.68 9.34
C PRO A 305 -6.38 -6.77 10.16
N THR A 306 -5.40 -7.38 10.81
CA THR A 306 -4.22 -6.70 11.34
C THR A 306 -2.99 -7.14 10.58
N ILE A 307 -2.03 -6.22 10.40
CA ILE A 307 -0.74 -6.51 9.75
C ILE A 307 0.36 -5.99 10.67
N THR A 308 1.31 -6.84 10.99
CA THR A 308 2.50 -6.50 11.77
C THR A 308 3.74 -6.55 10.88
N GLY A 309 4.51 -5.49 10.92
CA GLY A 309 5.79 -5.35 10.23
C GLY A 309 6.68 -4.33 10.89
N ARG A 310 7.86 -4.11 10.31
CA ARG A 310 8.84 -3.16 10.82
C ARG A 310 9.29 -2.18 9.75
N ALA A 311 9.55 -0.92 10.16
CA ALA A 311 10.18 0.07 9.32
C ALA A 311 11.44 0.65 9.97
N TRP A 312 12.30 1.21 9.15
CA TRP A 312 13.54 1.86 9.55
C TRP A 312 13.66 3.21 8.88
N VAL A 313 13.92 4.26 9.67
CA VAL A 313 14.23 5.59 9.12
C VAL A 313 15.59 5.52 8.44
N THR A 314 15.67 6.01 7.20
CA THR A 314 16.88 6.01 6.38
C THR A 314 17.52 7.38 6.26
N GLY A 315 16.75 8.45 6.45
CA GLY A 315 17.29 9.81 6.41
C GLY A 315 16.21 10.89 6.45
N THR A 316 16.68 12.13 6.48
CA THR A 316 15.85 13.33 6.38
C THR A 316 16.27 14.15 5.16
N ALA A 317 15.32 14.74 4.46
CA ALA A 317 15.60 15.49 3.24
C ALA A 317 14.77 16.80 3.17
N ASN A 318 15.35 17.77 2.47
CA ASN A 318 14.62 18.93 1.98
C ASN A 318 14.69 18.93 0.46
N TYR A 319 13.57 18.68 -0.19
CA TYR A 319 13.46 18.70 -1.65
C TYR A 319 13.19 20.13 -2.11
N LEU A 320 14.01 20.61 -3.01
CA LEU A 320 13.99 21.98 -3.48
C LEU A 320 13.59 22.01 -4.96
N LEU A 321 12.69 22.91 -5.31
CA LEU A 321 12.36 23.19 -6.70
C LEU A 321 13.06 24.48 -7.13
N ASP A 322 14.12 24.35 -7.93
CA ASP A 322 14.75 25.50 -8.60
C ASP A 322 13.88 25.90 -9.81
N PRO A 323 13.51 27.19 -9.96
CA PRO A 323 12.70 27.65 -11.10
C PRO A 323 13.36 27.43 -12.47
N SER A 324 14.67 27.17 -12.51
CA SER A 324 15.43 26.90 -13.74
C SER A 324 15.64 25.41 -14.02
N ASP A 325 15.14 24.52 -13.14
CA ASP A 325 15.23 23.08 -13.35
C ASP A 325 14.45 22.69 -14.60
N PRO A 326 15.06 22.03 -15.60
CA PRO A 326 14.36 21.60 -16.81
C PRO A 326 13.39 20.44 -16.55
N PHE A 327 13.47 19.80 -15.37
CA PHE A 327 12.59 18.69 -14.93
C PHE A 327 11.88 19.02 -13.61
N PRO A 328 11.05 20.08 -13.58
CA PRO A 328 10.47 20.57 -12.33
C PRO A 328 9.52 19.55 -11.68
N THR A 329 8.85 18.71 -12.47
CA THR A 329 7.96 17.63 -12.02
C THR A 329 8.61 16.25 -12.05
N GLY A 330 9.90 16.15 -12.43
CA GLY A 330 10.54 14.86 -12.62
C GLY A 330 10.27 14.23 -13.99
N PHE A 331 10.68 12.99 -14.16
CA PHE A 331 10.47 12.17 -15.35
C PHE A 331 10.44 10.69 -15.00
N VAL A 332 9.82 9.90 -15.85
CA VAL A 332 9.86 8.43 -15.81
C VAL A 332 10.71 7.95 -16.97
N PHE A 333 11.62 6.99 -16.69
CA PHE A 333 12.54 6.42 -17.68
C PHE A 333 12.16 4.99 -18.02
#